data_6b3ef3e4d3cdc39b795cef84fb51622d
#
_entry.id   6b3ef3e4d3cdc39b795cef84fb51622d
#
_cell.length_a   1.000
_cell.length_b   1.000
_cell.length_c   1.000
_cell.angle_alpha   90.00
_cell.angle_beta   90.00
_cell.angle_gamma   90.00
#
_symmetry.space_group_name_H-M   'P 1'
#
loop_
_entity.id
_entity.type
_entity.pdbx_description
1 polymer ?
#
loop_
_entity_poly.entity_id
_entity_poly.type
_entity_poly.pdbx_seq_one_letter_code
_entity_poly.pdbx_strand_id
1 'polypeptide(L)'
;MGKARLLIVEDDHDISNMLKIYFTGLGYDVDAAIRGGEALEKTKHVLPHLIVLDIMLPDIDGYEVCRTLRTNTRTSHIPVIFLTQKDERSDRLQGLELGADDYITKPFDIEELKLRVQGAIRRSERESLTDPRSGLPAGRLIEEQLRRIIRETGWAYMDVRINDFDAFRDVYGFVASDDVLRFAAMILGEVLDEVGTSGDFIGHAGGDNFIIITREESASSISQRIKVRFADEVQTHYNFMDRQQGFIQAPKAEGQTEKFPLMTLAVGIVSPSQQQFADIREITELAAEARRQDTGGTTR
;
A
#
# COMPACT_ATOMS: atom_id res chain seq x y z
N MET A 1 9.08 9.00 10.27
CA MET A 1 7.70 8.95 9.74
C MET A 1 7.57 10.06 8.70
N GLY A 2 7.19 9.74 7.46
CA GLY A 2 6.86 10.74 6.45
C GLY A 2 5.68 11.59 6.92
N LYS A 3 5.64 12.87 6.48
CA LYS A 3 4.51 13.76 6.80
C LYS A 3 3.25 13.22 6.12
N ALA A 4 2.13 13.11 6.84
CA ALA A 4 0.85 12.75 6.22
C ALA A 4 0.45 13.85 5.22
N ARG A 5 -0.01 13.46 4.03
CA ARG A 5 -0.42 14.36 2.95
C ARG A 5 -1.90 14.62 2.99
N LEU A 6 -2.27 15.89 2.91
CA LEU A 6 -3.66 16.34 2.80
C LEU A 6 -3.88 16.98 1.43
N LEU A 7 -5.01 16.68 0.80
CA LEU A 7 -5.51 17.43 -0.35
C LEU A 7 -6.71 18.25 0.09
N ILE A 8 -6.62 19.58 -0.04
CA ILE A 8 -7.72 20.51 0.22
C ILE A 8 -8.34 20.87 -1.12
N VAL A 9 -9.64 20.65 -1.27
CA VAL A 9 -10.39 20.99 -2.49
C VAL A 9 -11.44 22.01 -2.10
N GLU A 10 -11.16 23.28 -2.40
CA GLU A 10 -11.93 24.44 -1.96
C GLU A 10 -11.73 25.58 -2.95
N ASP A 11 -12.81 26.10 -3.52
CA ASP A 11 -12.76 27.18 -4.53
C ASP A 11 -12.60 28.57 -3.91
N ASP A 12 -12.99 28.75 -2.64
CA ASP A 12 -12.71 29.96 -1.88
C ASP A 12 -11.21 30.02 -1.53
N HIS A 13 -10.50 30.96 -2.15
CA HIS A 13 -9.07 31.14 -1.96
C HIS A 13 -8.67 31.47 -0.51
N ASP A 14 -9.50 32.20 0.24
CA ASP A 14 -9.19 32.61 1.61
C ASP A 14 -9.32 31.39 2.54
N ILE A 15 -10.38 30.59 2.38
CA ILE A 15 -10.57 29.35 3.13
C ILE A 15 -9.47 28.35 2.77
N SER A 16 -9.19 28.16 1.49
CA SER A 16 -8.15 27.24 1.00
C SER A 16 -6.77 27.58 1.56
N ASN A 17 -6.37 28.87 1.51
CA ASN A 17 -5.11 29.34 2.05
C ASN A 17 -5.04 29.23 3.57
N MET A 18 -6.11 29.60 4.29
CA MET A 18 -6.19 29.45 5.73
C MET A 18 -5.96 27.98 6.15
N LEU A 19 -6.67 27.05 5.53
CA LEU A 19 -6.53 25.61 5.81
C LEU A 19 -5.12 25.12 5.48
N LYS A 20 -4.57 25.51 4.33
CA LYS A 20 -3.22 25.15 3.93
C LYS A 20 -2.17 25.62 4.93
N ILE A 21 -2.21 26.86 5.35
CA ILE A 21 -1.27 27.42 6.35
C ILE A 21 -1.41 26.71 7.68
N TYR A 22 -2.65 26.50 8.15
CA TYR A 22 -2.92 25.86 9.43
C TYR A 22 -2.41 24.42 9.48
N PHE A 23 -2.78 23.57 8.51
CA PHE A 23 -2.34 22.18 8.50
C PHE A 23 -0.85 22.02 8.19
N THR A 24 -0.26 22.88 7.37
CA THR A 24 1.20 22.91 7.18
C THR A 24 1.92 23.22 8.49
N GLY A 25 1.38 24.17 9.29
CA GLY A 25 1.89 24.50 10.63
C GLY A 25 1.81 23.34 11.62
N LEU A 26 0.85 22.43 11.44
CA LEU A 26 0.73 21.18 12.21
C LEU A 26 1.64 20.04 11.69
N GLY A 27 2.43 20.27 10.65
CA GLY A 27 3.39 19.31 10.12
C GLY A 27 2.88 18.42 8.99
N TYR A 28 1.68 18.67 8.45
CA TYR A 28 1.19 17.98 7.25
C TYR A 28 1.88 18.50 5.99
N ASP A 29 1.93 17.62 4.97
CA ASP A 29 2.24 18.01 3.58
C ASP A 29 0.91 18.34 2.89
N VAL A 30 0.67 19.60 2.55
CA VAL A 30 -0.66 20.07 2.11
C VAL A 30 -0.62 20.55 0.68
N ASP A 31 -1.37 19.87 -0.19
CA ASP A 31 -1.69 20.33 -1.53
C ASP A 31 -3.12 20.89 -1.58
N ALA A 32 -3.39 21.78 -2.52
CA ALA A 32 -4.69 22.42 -2.69
C ALA A 32 -5.14 22.35 -4.15
N ALA A 33 -6.45 22.23 -4.36
CA ALA A 33 -7.10 22.33 -5.64
C ALA A 33 -8.32 23.25 -5.51
N ILE A 34 -8.59 24.06 -6.52
CA ILE A 34 -9.74 24.98 -6.53
C ILE A 34 -10.90 24.46 -7.38
N ARG A 35 -10.75 23.26 -7.94
CA ARG A 35 -11.72 22.61 -8.83
C ARG A 35 -11.70 21.10 -8.61
N GLY A 36 -12.84 20.46 -8.78
CA GLY A 36 -12.95 19.01 -8.64
C GLY A 36 -12.13 18.24 -9.68
N GLY A 37 -12.11 18.69 -10.94
CA GLY A 37 -11.28 18.09 -11.99
C GLY A 37 -9.78 18.17 -11.69
N GLU A 38 -9.30 19.30 -11.14
CA GLU A 38 -7.92 19.45 -10.68
C GLU A 38 -7.60 18.48 -9.54
N ALA A 39 -8.51 18.33 -8.59
CA ALA A 39 -8.34 17.39 -7.49
C ALA A 39 -8.19 15.95 -7.98
N LEU A 40 -9.04 15.51 -8.92
CA LEU A 40 -8.96 14.19 -9.52
C LEU A 40 -7.64 13.98 -10.27
N GLU A 41 -7.15 14.98 -11.02
CA GLU A 41 -5.85 14.90 -11.69
C GLU A 41 -4.70 14.77 -10.68
N LYS A 42 -4.70 15.57 -9.63
CA LYS A 42 -3.66 15.49 -8.58
C LYS A 42 -3.60 14.11 -7.93
N THR A 43 -4.75 13.46 -7.68
CA THR A 43 -4.80 12.11 -7.09
C THR A 43 -4.24 11.01 -7.99
N LYS A 44 -4.15 11.24 -9.31
CA LYS A 44 -3.49 10.27 -10.23
C LYS A 44 -1.98 10.22 -10.02
N HIS A 45 -1.37 11.36 -9.70
CA HIS A 45 0.09 11.48 -9.56
C HIS A 45 0.56 11.24 -8.13
N VAL A 46 -0.18 11.77 -7.15
CA VAL A 46 0.20 11.72 -5.73
C VAL A 46 -1.03 11.41 -4.90
N LEU A 47 -1.04 10.25 -4.25
CA LEU A 47 -2.14 9.84 -3.37
C LEU A 47 -2.07 10.58 -2.03
N PRO A 48 -3.10 11.36 -1.65
CA PRO A 48 -3.19 11.94 -0.31
C PRO A 48 -3.60 10.90 0.72
N HIS A 49 -3.32 11.16 1.99
CA HIS A 49 -3.77 10.34 3.11
C HIS A 49 -5.19 10.72 3.56
N LEU A 50 -5.67 11.91 3.17
CA LEU A 50 -7.02 12.39 3.41
C LEU A 50 -7.32 13.55 2.46
N ILE A 51 -8.58 13.66 2.05
CA ILE A 51 -9.11 14.75 1.23
C ILE A 51 -10.13 15.54 2.05
N VAL A 52 -9.93 16.85 2.17
CA VAL A 52 -10.95 17.81 2.63
C VAL A 52 -11.58 18.39 1.38
N LEU A 53 -12.89 18.23 1.21
CA LEU A 53 -13.57 18.45 -0.06
C LEU A 53 -14.81 19.32 0.10
N ASP A 54 -14.82 20.49 -0.54
CA ASP A 54 -16.06 21.26 -0.65
C ASP A 54 -17.03 20.57 -1.61
N ILE A 55 -18.31 20.66 -1.29
CA ILE A 55 -19.39 20.19 -2.15
C ILE A 55 -19.61 21.17 -3.31
N MET A 56 -19.55 22.47 -3.04
CA MET A 56 -19.87 23.50 -4.00
C MET A 56 -18.63 23.94 -4.78
N LEU A 57 -18.26 23.20 -5.80
CA LEU A 57 -17.11 23.52 -6.67
C LEU A 57 -17.59 24.05 -8.04
N PRO A 58 -16.76 24.86 -8.74
CA PRO A 58 -17.19 25.58 -9.93
C PRO A 58 -17.31 24.74 -11.20
N ASP A 59 -16.76 23.52 -11.23
CA ASP A 59 -16.73 22.64 -12.41
C ASP A 59 -17.60 21.38 -12.23
N ILE A 60 -17.27 20.55 -11.27
CA ILE A 60 -18.00 19.34 -10.89
C ILE A 60 -18.24 19.38 -9.38
N ASP A 61 -19.42 18.95 -8.92
CA ASP A 61 -19.70 19.00 -7.50
C ASP A 61 -18.87 17.98 -6.69
N GLY A 62 -18.67 18.25 -5.40
CA GLY A 62 -17.86 17.41 -4.53
C GLY A 62 -18.40 15.98 -4.39
N TYR A 63 -19.70 15.77 -4.56
CA TYR A 63 -20.28 14.41 -4.54
C TYR A 63 -19.80 13.58 -5.74
N GLU A 64 -19.74 14.20 -6.93
CA GLU A 64 -19.23 13.53 -8.14
C GLU A 64 -17.73 13.25 -8.03
N VAL A 65 -16.96 14.17 -7.45
CA VAL A 65 -15.54 13.94 -7.12
C VAL A 65 -15.41 12.72 -6.20
N CYS A 66 -16.18 12.68 -5.10
CA CYS A 66 -16.18 11.56 -4.15
C CYS A 66 -16.57 10.24 -4.84
N ARG A 67 -17.62 10.23 -5.65
CA ARG A 67 -18.05 9.05 -6.42
C ARG A 67 -16.94 8.54 -7.32
N THR A 68 -16.26 9.42 -8.04
CA THR A 68 -15.13 9.06 -8.91
C THR A 68 -13.98 8.46 -8.10
N LEU A 69 -13.65 9.04 -6.95
CA LEU A 69 -12.63 8.49 -6.05
C LEU A 69 -13.02 7.09 -5.53
N ARG A 70 -14.28 6.85 -5.18
CA ARG A 70 -14.76 5.56 -4.65
C ARG A 70 -14.81 4.44 -5.69
N THR A 71 -15.00 4.78 -6.96
CA THR A 71 -15.00 3.79 -8.06
C THR A 71 -13.60 3.35 -8.49
N ASN A 72 -12.56 4.09 -8.13
CA ASN A 72 -11.18 3.76 -8.45
C ASN A 72 -10.50 3.03 -7.27
N THR A 73 -9.99 1.83 -7.52
CA THR A 73 -9.35 0.98 -6.48
C THR A 73 -8.16 1.63 -5.78
N ARG A 74 -7.44 2.55 -6.46
CA ARG A 74 -6.31 3.27 -5.88
C ARG A 74 -6.71 4.39 -4.92
N THR A 75 -7.91 4.92 -5.04
CA THR A 75 -8.39 6.08 -4.27
C THR A 75 -9.59 5.77 -3.38
N SER A 76 -10.24 4.63 -3.57
CA SER A 76 -11.47 4.25 -2.87
C SER A 76 -11.34 4.18 -1.34
N HIS A 77 -10.12 3.93 -0.86
CA HIS A 77 -9.80 3.82 0.57
C HIS A 77 -9.38 5.15 1.22
N ILE A 78 -9.18 6.22 0.43
CA ILE A 78 -8.73 7.52 0.95
C ILE A 78 -9.90 8.18 1.69
N PRO A 79 -9.75 8.54 2.98
CA PRO A 79 -10.82 9.20 3.71
C PRO A 79 -11.14 10.57 3.10
N VAL A 80 -12.44 10.87 3.02
CA VAL A 80 -12.97 12.14 2.52
C VAL A 80 -13.81 12.80 3.62
N ILE A 81 -13.48 14.05 3.95
CA ILE A 81 -14.27 14.90 4.84
C ILE A 81 -14.87 16.02 3.98
N PHE A 82 -16.21 16.07 3.92
CA PHE A 82 -16.88 17.15 3.21
C PHE A 82 -16.91 18.45 4.03
N LEU A 83 -16.65 19.58 3.35
CA LEU A 83 -17.03 20.90 3.82
C LEU A 83 -18.32 21.33 3.09
N THR A 84 -19.34 21.77 3.83
CA THR A 84 -20.64 22.06 3.23
C THR A 84 -21.28 23.31 3.84
N GLN A 85 -21.94 24.09 3.02
CA GLN A 85 -22.84 25.17 3.48
C GLN A 85 -24.26 24.66 3.78
N LYS A 86 -24.55 23.41 3.43
CA LYS A 86 -25.89 22.81 3.53
C LYS A 86 -26.05 22.05 4.83
N ASP A 87 -27.04 22.47 5.61
CA ASP A 87 -27.37 21.89 6.91
C ASP A 87 -28.56 20.91 6.83
N GLU A 88 -29.03 20.60 5.62
CA GLU A 88 -30.17 19.73 5.43
C GLU A 88 -29.79 18.25 5.66
N ARG A 89 -30.64 17.57 6.41
CA ARG A 89 -30.52 16.14 6.76
C ARG A 89 -30.38 15.24 5.51
N SER A 90 -30.95 15.64 4.38
CA SER A 90 -30.88 14.97 3.09
C SER A 90 -29.46 14.95 2.52
N ASP A 91 -28.75 16.07 2.57
CA ASP A 91 -27.40 16.19 2.02
C ASP A 91 -26.37 15.39 2.84
N ARG A 92 -26.59 15.31 4.17
CA ARG A 92 -25.83 14.47 5.08
C ARG A 92 -25.99 12.98 4.77
N LEU A 93 -27.22 12.55 4.52
CA LEU A 93 -27.53 11.15 4.15
C LEU A 93 -26.90 10.80 2.80
N GLN A 94 -27.00 11.69 1.82
CA GLN A 94 -26.42 11.49 0.50
C GLN A 94 -24.88 11.37 0.55
N GLY A 95 -24.19 12.20 1.34
CA GLY A 95 -22.75 12.13 1.52
C GLY A 95 -22.30 10.82 2.17
N LEU A 96 -23.04 10.34 3.18
CA LEU A 96 -22.73 9.06 3.85
C LEU A 96 -23.04 7.85 2.95
N GLU A 97 -24.11 7.88 2.16
CA GLU A 97 -24.45 6.83 1.18
C GLU A 97 -23.37 6.73 0.07
N LEU A 98 -22.70 7.84 -0.27
CA LEU A 98 -21.59 7.88 -1.21
C LEU A 98 -20.25 7.41 -0.61
N GLY A 99 -20.25 7.07 0.68
CA GLY A 99 -19.07 6.55 1.36
C GLY A 99 -18.09 7.63 1.83
N ALA A 100 -18.55 8.85 2.11
CA ALA A 100 -17.75 9.84 2.83
C ALA A 100 -17.56 9.40 4.29
N ASP A 101 -16.37 9.73 4.83
CA ASP A 101 -16.00 9.33 6.20
C ASP A 101 -16.54 10.30 7.25
N ASP A 102 -16.73 11.57 6.86
CA ASP A 102 -17.27 12.61 7.75
C ASP A 102 -17.68 13.87 6.93
N TYR A 103 -18.34 14.81 7.61
CA TYR A 103 -18.68 16.12 7.02
C TYR A 103 -18.64 17.20 8.11
N ILE A 104 -18.41 18.45 7.71
CA ILE A 104 -18.39 19.64 8.55
C ILE A 104 -19.16 20.76 7.86
N THR A 105 -20.06 21.41 8.58
CA THR A 105 -20.84 22.53 8.07
C THR A 105 -20.09 23.85 8.20
N LYS A 106 -20.15 24.68 7.16
CA LYS A 106 -19.63 26.06 7.16
C LYS A 106 -20.67 27.00 7.79
N PRO A 107 -20.28 27.95 8.67
CA PRO A 107 -18.94 28.18 9.18
C PRO A 107 -18.49 27.11 10.19
N PHE A 108 -17.24 26.68 10.14
CA PHE A 108 -16.71 25.61 10.98
C PHE A 108 -15.62 26.12 11.94
N ASP A 109 -15.48 25.39 13.05
CA ASP A 109 -14.33 25.53 13.94
C ASP A 109 -13.13 24.76 13.38
N ILE A 110 -11.99 25.44 13.22
CA ILE A 110 -10.79 24.82 12.65
C ILE A 110 -10.19 23.73 13.57
N GLU A 111 -10.40 23.85 14.90
CA GLU A 111 -10.00 22.81 15.85
C GLU A 111 -10.89 21.57 15.72
N GLU A 112 -12.19 21.73 15.46
CA GLU A 112 -13.09 20.61 15.16
C GLU A 112 -12.61 19.89 13.87
N LEU A 113 -12.33 20.63 12.80
CA LEU A 113 -11.83 20.05 11.55
C LEU A 113 -10.51 19.30 11.79
N LYS A 114 -9.58 19.87 12.55
CA LYS A 114 -8.32 19.21 12.93
C LYS A 114 -8.57 17.86 13.61
N LEU A 115 -9.45 17.82 14.60
CA LEU A 115 -9.73 16.58 15.33
C LEU A 115 -10.34 15.50 14.42
N ARG A 116 -11.21 15.89 13.50
CA ARG A 116 -11.82 14.97 12.53
C ARG A 116 -10.79 14.46 11.53
N VAL A 117 -9.93 15.33 10.98
CA VAL A 117 -8.81 14.95 10.11
C VAL A 117 -7.89 13.94 10.82
N GLN A 118 -7.47 14.24 12.04
CA GLN A 118 -6.64 13.32 12.82
C GLN A 118 -7.33 11.99 13.13
N GLY A 119 -8.63 12.04 13.42
CA GLY A 119 -9.45 10.84 13.67
C GLY A 119 -9.58 9.96 12.44
N ALA A 120 -9.87 10.57 11.28
CA ALA A 120 -10.04 9.87 10.02
C ALA A 120 -8.72 9.23 9.54
N ILE A 121 -7.59 9.95 9.61
CA ILE A 121 -6.28 9.39 9.28
C ILE A 121 -5.94 8.21 10.19
N ARG A 122 -6.12 8.33 11.52
CA ARG A 122 -5.87 7.22 12.45
C ARG A 122 -6.76 6.02 12.23
N ARG A 123 -8.03 6.21 11.82
CA ARG A 123 -8.92 5.10 11.44
C ARG A 123 -8.43 4.43 10.16
N SER A 124 -8.11 5.22 9.14
CA SER A 124 -7.58 4.72 7.87
C SER A 124 -6.25 3.97 8.05
N GLU A 125 -5.34 4.45 8.90
CA GLU A 125 -4.09 3.74 9.24
C GLU A 125 -4.36 2.40 9.96
N ARG A 126 -5.37 2.34 10.84
CA ARG A 126 -5.77 1.10 11.53
C ARG A 126 -6.52 0.13 10.62
N GLU A 127 -7.26 0.66 9.65
CA GLU A 127 -8.02 -0.09 8.65
C GLU A 127 -7.29 -0.16 7.31
N SER A 128 -5.99 0.19 7.28
CA SER A 128 -5.21 0.31 6.05
C SER A 128 -5.43 -0.90 5.14
N LEU A 129 -6.17 -0.68 4.07
CA LEU A 129 -6.40 -1.68 3.03
C LEU A 129 -5.17 -1.89 2.16
N THR A 130 -4.18 -0.99 2.28
CA THR A 130 -2.91 -1.02 1.55
C THR A 130 -1.73 -0.72 2.48
N ASP A 131 -0.59 -1.32 2.21
CA ASP A 131 0.67 -0.96 2.88
C ASP A 131 1.18 0.37 2.32
N PRO A 132 1.49 1.38 3.18
CA PRO A 132 1.85 2.73 2.72
C PRO A 132 3.21 2.79 2.02
N ARG A 133 4.07 1.79 2.17
CA ARG A 133 5.41 1.73 1.55
C ARG A 133 5.32 1.16 0.14
N SER A 134 4.64 0.03 -0.03
CA SER A 134 4.52 -0.67 -1.31
C SER A 134 3.29 -0.24 -2.13
N GLY A 135 2.24 0.32 -1.49
CA GLY A 135 0.95 0.62 -2.11
C GLY A 135 0.07 -0.60 -2.38
N LEU A 136 0.53 -1.80 -2.02
CA LEU A 136 -0.20 -3.05 -2.25
C LEU A 136 -1.28 -3.29 -1.20
N PRO A 137 -2.35 -4.03 -1.54
CA PRO A 137 -3.33 -4.55 -0.59
C PRO A 137 -2.69 -5.18 0.64
N ALA A 138 -3.21 -4.87 1.83
CA ALA A 138 -2.68 -5.36 3.10
C ALA A 138 -3.81 -5.75 4.06
N GLY A 139 -3.48 -6.30 5.21
CA GLY A 139 -4.39 -6.56 6.32
C GLY A 139 -5.70 -7.20 5.88
N ARG A 140 -6.81 -6.46 6.02
CA ARG A 140 -8.17 -6.96 5.74
C ARG A 140 -8.37 -7.43 4.30
N LEU A 141 -7.79 -6.75 3.30
CA LEU A 141 -7.95 -7.17 1.90
C LEU A 141 -7.30 -8.53 1.63
N ILE A 142 -6.14 -8.80 2.25
CA ILE A 142 -5.51 -10.12 2.19
C ILE A 142 -6.41 -11.17 2.82
N GLU A 143 -6.95 -10.88 4.02
CA GLU A 143 -7.83 -11.80 4.74
C GLU A 143 -9.11 -12.12 3.95
N GLU A 144 -9.73 -11.12 3.32
CA GLU A 144 -10.93 -11.28 2.48
C GLU A 144 -10.61 -12.18 1.26
N GLN A 145 -9.46 -12.00 0.62
CA GLN A 145 -9.04 -12.86 -0.49
C GLN A 145 -8.80 -14.32 -0.04
N LEU A 146 -8.13 -14.51 1.09
CA LEU A 146 -7.91 -15.86 1.65
C LEU A 146 -9.23 -16.55 1.99
N ARG A 147 -10.20 -15.83 2.58
CA ARG A 147 -11.55 -16.38 2.88
C ARG A 147 -12.33 -16.72 1.61
N ARG A 148 -12.07 -16.06 0.50
CA ARG A 148 -12.67 -16.39 -0.80
C ARG A 148 -12.07 -17.67 -1.37
N ILE A 149 -10.74 -17.71 -1.50
CA ILE A 149 -10.07 -18.83 -2.19
C ILE A 149 -10.19 -20.17 -1.46
N ILE A 150 -10.29 -20.18 -0.13
CA ILE A 150 -10.43 -21.45 0.63
C ILE A 150 -11.67 -22.24 0.23
N ARG A 151 -12.66 -21.60 -0.40
CA ARG A 151 -13.91 -22.22 -0.91
C ARG A 151 -13.83 -22.58 -2.39
N GLU A 152 -12.73 -22.25 -3.06
CA GLU A 152 -12.51 -22.45 -4.48
C GLU A 152 -11.46 -23.53 -4.70
N THR A 153 -11.27 -23.95 -5.95
CA THR A 153 -10.24 -24.91 -6.37
C THR A 153 -9.35 -24.32 -7.46
N GLY A 154 -8.20 -24.95 -7.71
CA GLY A 154 -7.30 -24.53 -8.79
C GLY A 154 -6.51 -23.24 -8.54
N TRP A 155 -6.46 -22.80 -7.28
CA TRP A 155 -5.63 -21.67 -6.86
C TRP A 155 -4.31 -22.16 -6.23
N ALA A 156 -3.32 -21.26 -6.23
CA ALA A 156 -2.12 -21.37 -5.43
C ALA A 156 -1.93 -20.09 -4.61
N TYR A 157 -1.51 -20.28 -3.37
CA TYR A 157 -1.03 -19.18 -2.51
C TYR A 157 0.49 -19.24 -2.45
N MET A 158 1.12 -18.08 -2.65
CA MET A 158 2.56 -17.93 -2.62
C MET A 158 2.93 -16.95 -1.51
N ASP A 159 3.78 -17.39 -0.59
CA ASP A 159 4.42 -16.56 0.44
C ASP A 159 5.79 -16.14 -0.07
N VAL A 160 6.00 -14.84 -0.32
CA VAL A 160 7.19 -14.29 -0.95
C VAL A 160 7.89 -13.36 0.03
N ARG A 161 9.16 -13.63 0.34
CA ARG A 161 9.97 -12.85 1.27
C ARG A 161 11.27 -12.40 0.65
N ILE A 162 11.71 -11.18 0.99
CA ILE A 162 13.03 -10.68 0.62
C ILE A 162 14.06 -11.21 1.63
N ASN A 163 15.00 -12.05 1.16
CA ASN A 163 16.12 -12.52 1.97
C ASN A 163 17.11 -11.38 2.24
N ASP A 164 17.72 -11.39 3.41
CA ASP A 164 18.76 -10.44 3.85
C ASP A 164 18.31 -8.97 3.89
N PHE A 165 16.99 -8.71 3.89
CA PHE A 165 16.40 -7.37 3.92
C PHE A 165 16.79 -6.59 5.18
N ASP A 166 16.82 -7.24 6.35
CA ASP A 166 17.21 -6.59 7.61
C ASP A 166 18.67 -6.13 7.55
N ALA A 167 19.59 -6.95 7.03
CA ALA A 167 20.98 -6.59 6.85
C ALA A 167 21.14 -5.41 5.88
N PHE A 168 20.38 -5.37 4.78
CA PHE A 168 20.33 -4.24 3.88
C PHE A 168 19.87 -2.96 4.59
N ARG A 169 18.79 -3.04 5.40
CA ARG A 169 18.26 -1.91 6.16
C ARG A 169 19.27 -1.36 7.16
N ASP A 170 20.03 -2.23 7.82
CA ASP A 170 21.04 -1.83 8.80
C ASP A 170 22.21 -1.08 8.15
N VAL A 171 22.54 -1.39 6.90
CA VAL A 171 23.63 -0.75 6.15
C VAL A 171 23.17 0.49 5.39
N TYR A 172 22.01 0.43 4.71
CA TYR A 172 21.54 1.46 3.78
C TYR A 172 20.46 2.37 4.36
N GLY A 173 19.89 1.99 5.51
CA GLY A 173 18.89 2.77 6.24
C GLY A 173 17.46 2.58 5.74
N PHE A 174 16.52 3.19 6.46
CA PHE A 174 15.07 2.99 6.25
C PHE A 174 14.57 3.51 4.89
N VAL A 175 15.10 4.64 4.41
CA VAL A 175 14.64 5.23 3.13
C VAL A 175 14.96 4.30 1.96
N ALA A 176 16.20 3.79 1.90
CA ALA A 176 16.60 2.84 0.87
C ALA A 176 15.81 1.52 0.96
N SER A 177 15.47 1.08 2.19
CA SER A 177 14.66 -0.12 2.40
C SER A 177 13.22 0.06 1.91
N ASP A 178 12.61 1.23 2.13
CA ASP A 178 11.28 1.54 1.59
C ASP A 178 11.30 1.62 0.04
N ASP A 179 12.40 2.08 -0.56
CA ASP A 179 12.59 2.05 -2.01
C ASP A 179 12.65 0.62 -2.55
N VAL A 180 13.34 -0.29 -1.84
CA VAL A 180 13.38 -1.72 -2.18
C VAL A 180 12.00 -2.37 -2.06
N LEU A 181 11.19 -2.03 -1.05
CA LEU A 181 9.83 -2.55 -0.93
C LEU A 181 8.93 -2.09 -2.09
N ARG A 182 9.03 -0.82 -2.51
CA ARG A 182 8.32 -0.31 -3.70
C ARG A 182 8.78 -1.01 -4.97
N PHE A 183 10.08 -1.18 -5.11
CA PHE A 183 10.67 -1.91 -6.22
C PHE A 183 10.21 -3.36 -6.28
N ALA A 184 10.22 -4.08 -5.14
CA ALA A 184 9.71 -5.45 -5.07
C ALA A 184 8.23 -5.51 -5.51
N ALA A 185 7.39 -4.62 -4.98
CA ALA A 185 5.98 -4.54 -5.36
C ALA A 185 5.78 -4.31 -6.87
N MET A 186 6.60 -3.46 -7.48
CA MET A 186 6.61 -3.21 -8.93
C MET A 186 6.97 -4.47 -9.72
N ILE A 187 8.09 -5.11 -9.39
CA ILE A 187 8.54 -6.35 -10.07
C ILE A 187 7.49 -7.45 -9.97
N LEU A 188 6.91 -7.66 -8.77
CA LEU A 188 5.88 -8.68 -8.58
C LEU A 188 4.64 -8.37 -9.43
N GLY A 189 4.21 -7.10 -9.49
CA GLY A 189 3.08 -6.66 -10.32
C GLY A 189 3.33 -6.86 -11.81
N GLU A 190 4.49 -6.41 -12.33
CA GLU A 190 4.84 -6.55 -13.74
C GLU A 190 4.95 -8.02 -14.17
N VAL A 191 5.52 -8.89 -13.33
CA VAL A 191 5.56 -10.34 -13.64
C VAL A 191 4.16 -10.95 -13.67
N LEU A 192 3.25 -10.54 -12.78
CA LEU A 192 1.85 -10.98 -12.83
C LEU A 192 1.14 -10.49 -14.09
N ASP A 193 1.42 -9.27 -14.55
CA ASP A 193 0.89 -8.75 -15.81
C ASP A 193 1.43 -9.51 -17.03
N GLU A 194 2.70 -9.98 -16.98
CA GLU A 194 3.34 -10.71 -18.08
C GLU A 194 2.88 -12.18 -18.19
N VAL A 195 2.81 -12.90 -17.07
CA VAL A 195 2.63 -14.38 -17.06
C VAL A 195 1.49 -14.86 -16.19
N GLY A 196 0.80 -13.96 -15.51
CA GLY A 196 -0.35 -14.24 -14.67
C GLY A 196 -1.68 -14.11 -15.40
N THR A 197 -2.76 -13.96 -14.62
CA THR A 197 -4.13 -13.78 -15.11
C THR A 197 -4.77 -12.55 -14.47
N SER A 198 -5.86 -12.05 -15.07
CA SER A 198 -6.61 -10.91 -14.52
C SER A 198 -7.28 -11.18 -13.16
N GLY A 199 -7.31 -12.45 -12.73
CA GLY A 199 -7.84 -12.86 -11.43
C GLY A 199 -6.79 -12.94 -10.32
N ASP A 200 -5.54 -12.72 -10.64
CA ASP A 200 -4.45 -12.81 -9.68
C ASP A 200 -4.50 -11.66 -8.66
N PHE A 201 -4.07 -11.95 -7.45
CA PHE A 201 -4.03 -10.98 -6.38
C PHE A 201 -2.61 -10.90 -5.82
N ILE A 202 -2.16 -9.68 -5.54
CA ILE A 202 -0.90 -9.40 -4.86
C ILE A 202 -1.18 -8.58 -3.61
N GLY A 203 -0.50 -8.89 -2.51
CA GLY A 203 -0.62 -8.17 -1.25
C GLY A 203 0.70 -8.05 -0.52
N HIS A 204 0.78 -7.11 0.43
CA HIS A 204 1.91 -6.92 1.32
C HIS A 204 1.51 -7.34 2.74
N ALA A 205 2.03 -8.47 3.20
CA ALA A 205 1.69 -9.04 4.51
C ALA A 205 2.40 -8.35 5.69
N GLY A 206 3.31 -7.42 5.40
CA GLY A 206 4.07 -6.64 6.38
C GLY A 206 5.56 -6.96 6.38
N GLY A 207 6.37 -6.01 6.88
CA GLY A 207 7.83 -6.15 6.90
C GLY A 207 8.42 -6.23 5.49
N ASP A 208 9.02 -7.35 5.18
CA ASP A 208 9.62 -7.72 3.91
C ASP A 208 8.84 -8.85 3.19
N ASN A 209 7.58 -9.10 3.63
CA ASN A 209 6.78 -10.24 3.20
C ASN A 209 5.62 -9.83 2.29
N PHE A 210 5.54 -10.44 1.11
CA PHE A 210 4.49 -10.27 0.12
C PHE A 210 3.72 -11.58 -0.07
N ILE A 211 2.51 -11.49 -0.56
CA ILE A 211 1.72 -12.65 -0.95
C ILE A 211 1.23 -12.52 -2.38
N ILE A 212 1.13 -13.65 -3.06
CA ILE A 212 0.49 -13.75 -4.37
C ILE A 212 -0.54 -14.86 -4.31
N ILE A 213 -1.73 -14.63 -4.84
CA ILE A 213 -2.74 -15.64 -5.09
C ILE A 213 -2.96 -15.70 -6.59
N THR A 214 -2.75 -16.88 -7.18
CA THR A 214 -2.80 -17.09 -8.63
C THR A 214 -3.40 -18.46 -8.94
N ARG A 215 -3.49 -18.81 -10.21
CA ARG A 215 -3.82 -20.18 -10.62
C ARG A 215 -2.68 -21.13 -10.33
N GLU A 216 -3.01 -22.34 -9.89
CA GLU A 216 -2.02 -23.37 -9.54
C GLU A 216 -1.05 -23.66 -10.69
N GLU A 217 -1.54 -23.72 -11.92
CA GLU A 217 -0.76 -23.96 -13.13
C GLU A 217 0.28 -22.87 -13.42
N SER A 218 0.03 -21.62 -12.99
CA SER A 218 0.92 -20.46 -13.21
C SER A 218 1.93 -20.25 -12.06
N ALA A 219 1.70 -20.80 -10.89
CA ALA A 219 2.46 -20.50 -9.68
C ALA A 219 3.98 -20.77 -9.82
N SER A 220 4.36 -21.88 -10.44
CA SER A 220 5.77 -22.25 -10.63
C SER A 220 6.49 -21.29 -11.58
N SER A 221 5.86 -20.92 -12.69
CA SER A 221 6.43 -19.99 -13.67
C SER A 221 6.56 -18.57 -13.09
N ILE A 222 5.54 -18.11 -12.36
CA ILE A 222 5.58 -16.83 -11.64
C ILE A 222 6.72 -16.84 -10.61
N SER A 223 6.82 -17.89 -9.78
CA SER A 223 7.88 -18.04 -8.77
C SER A 223 9.28 -17.94 -9.39
N GLN A 224 9.53 -18.67 -10.46
CA GLN A 224 10.82 -18.63 -11.14
C GLN A 224 11.10 -17.24 -11.72
N ARG A 225 10.12 -16.63 -12.35
CA ARG A 225 10.28 -15.32 -13.01
C ARG A 225 10.55 -14.19 -12.02
N ILE A 226 9.80 -14.12 -10.90
CA ILE A 226 10.03 -13.10 -9.87
C ILE A 226 11.41 -13.23 -9.22
N LYS A 227 11.88 -14.46 -8.94
CA LYS A 227 13.19 -14.70 -8.34
C LYS A 227 14.30 -14.22 -9.24
N VAL A 228 14.28 -14.62 -10.51
CA VAL A 228 15.32 -14.22 -11.47
C VAL A 228 15.33 -12.72 -11.67
N ARG A 229 14.17 -12.14 -11.96
CA ARG A 229 14.08 -10.73 -12.26
C ARG A 229 14.45 -9.85 -11.07
N PHE A 230 13.97 -10.20 -9.87
CA PHE A 230 14.33 -9.48 -8.66
C PHE A 230 15.83 -9.53 -8.38
N ALA A 231 16.46 -10.71 -8.44
CA ALA A 231 17.90 -10.88 -8.19
C ALA A 231 18.77 -10.09 -9.17
N ASP A 232 18.36 -10.01 -10.43
CA ASP A 232 19.07 -9.26 -11.45
C ASP A 232 18.94 -7.74 -11.26
N GLU A 233 17.73 -7.25 -10.98
CA GLU A 233 17.45 -5.82 -10.97
C GLU A 233 17.67 -5.16 -9.59
N VAL A 234 17.54 -5.89 -8.47
CA VAL A 234 17.75 -5.36 -7.10
C VAL A 234 19.18 -4.84 -6.89
N GLN A 235 20.11 -5.28 -7.68
CA GLN A 235 21.52 -4.83 -7.64
C GLN A 235 21.66 -3.32 -7.84
N THR A 236 20.69 -2.67 -8.49
CA THR A 236 20.67 -1.21 -8.69
C THR A 236 20.51 -0.42 -7.40
N HIS A 237 20.00 -1.05 -6.34
CA HIS A 237 19.84 -0.46 -5.01
C HIS A 237 21.12 -0.50 -4.16
N TYR A 238 22.16 -1.17 -4.62
CA TYR A 238 23.45 -1.25 -3.95
C TYR A 238 24.47 -0.28 -4.54
N ASN A 239 25.39 0.19 -3.71
CA ASN A 239 26.55 0.94 -4.20
C ASN A 239 27.45 0.08 -5.10
N PHE A 240 28.34 0.71 -5.83
CA PHE A 240 29.22 0.04 -6.79
C PHE A 240 30.08 -1.06 -6.15
N MET A 241 30.63 -0.80 -4.96
CA MET A 241 31.55 -1.74 -4.29
C MET A 241 30.81 -2.99 -3.84
N ASP A 242 29.66 -2.85 -3.16
CA ASP A 242 28.88 -3.97 -2.67
C ASP A 242 28.34 -4.83 -3.83
N ARG A 243 27.91 -4.18 -4.91
CA ARG A 243 27.49 -4.88 -6.12
C ARG A 243 28.64 -5.68 -6.77
N GLN A 244 29.84 -5.11 -6.85
CA GLN A 244 30.98 -5.78 -7.45
C GLN A 244 31.46 -6.97 -6.63
N GLN A 245 31.44 -6.87 -5.29
CA GLN A 245 31.85 -7.95 -4.39
C GLN A 245 30.77 -9.00 -4.15
N GLY A 246 29.50 -8.70 -4.46
CA GLY A 246 28.36 -9.63 -4.33
C GLY A 246 27.84 -9.82 -2.90
N PHE A 247 28.25 -8.98 -1.93
CA PHE A 247 27.81 -9.05 -0.55
C PHE A 247 27.90 -7.67 0.12
N ILE A 248 27.17 -7.50 1.24
CA ILE A 248 27.30 -6.35 2.14
C ILE A 248 27.87 -6.80 3.50
N GLN A 249 28.45 -5.85 4.24
CA GLN A 249 28.89 -6.07 5.61
C GLN A 249 27.97 -5.33 6.56
N ALA A 250 27.18 -6.05 7.35
CA ALA A 250 26.30 -5.46 8.36
C ALA A 250 26.90 -5.61 9.77
N PRO A 251 26.65 -4.64 10.68
CA PRO A 251 27.10 -4.72 12.05
C PRO A 251 26.40 -5.86 12.79
N LYS A 252 27.17 -6.61 13.57
CA LYS A 252 26.70 -7.62 14.51
C LYS A 252 26.94 -7.17 15.95
N ALA A 253 26.29 -7.82 16.91
CA ALA A 253 26.58 -7.59 18.33
C ALA A 253 28.09 -7.70 18.61
N GLU A 254 28.60 -6.90 19.59
CA GLU A 254 30.00 -6.85 20.01
C GLU A 254 31.00 -6.22 19.01
N GLY A 255 30.52 -5.38 18.06
CA GLY A 255 31.43 -4.65 17.15
C GLY A 255 32.03 -5.51 16.01
N GLN A 256 31.53 -6.72 15.83
CA GLN A 256 31.85 -7.57 14.69
C GLN A 256 30.97 -7.21 13.48
N THR A 257 31.48 -7.45 12.27
CA THR A 257 30.68 -7.37 11.05
C THR A 257 30.48 -8.76 10.47
N GLU A 258 29.29 -8.99 9.90
CA GLU A 258 28.94 -10.22 9.21
C GLU A 258 28.68 -9.94 7.73
N LYS A 259 29.04 -10.88 6.85
CA LYS A 259 28.81 -10.77 5.42
C LYS A 259 27.46 -11.37 5.07
N PHE A 260 26.65 -10.60 4.35
CA PHE A 260 25.35 -11.01 3.83
C PHE A 260 25.36 -10.91 2.31
N PRO A 261 24.86 -11.91 1.57
CA PRO A 261 24.74 -11.82 0.13
C PRO A 261 23.79 -10.69 -0.29
N LEU A 262 23.78 -10.36 -1.57
CA LEU A 262 22.77 -9.44 -2.10
C LEU A 262 21.39 -10.07 -1.98
N MET A 263 20.36 -9.23 -1.76
CA MET A 263 18.98 -9.67 -1.57
C MET A 263 18.50 -10.56 -2.71
N THR A 264 17.72 -11.56 -2.34
CA THR A 264 17.01 -12.46 -3.24
C THR A 264 15.58 -12.66 -2.75
N LEU A 265 14.74 -13.35 -3.51
CA LEU A 265 13.40 -13.75 -3.06
C LEU A 265 13.38 -15.23 -2.69
N ALA A 266 12.79 -15.55 -1.53
CA ALA A 266 12.34 -16.87 -1.15
C ALA A 266 10.84 -16.99 -1.38
N VAL A 267 10.37 -18.12 -1.92
CA VAL A 267 8.96 -18.33 -2.27
C VAL A 267 8.49 -19.70 -1.78
N GLY A 268 7.47 -19.69 -0.92
CA GLY A 268 6.74 -20.90 -0.54
C GLY A 268 5.41 -20.95 -1.28
N ILE A 269 5.07 -22.10 -1.86
CA ILE A 269 3.85 -22.32 -2.66
C ILE A 269 3.04 -23.41 -2.02
N VAL A 270 1.74 -23.16 -1.83
CA VAL A 270 0.76 -24.18 -1.40
C VAL A 270 -0.50 -24.11 -2.26
N SER A 271 -1.15 -25.25 -2.47
CA SER A 271 -2.38 -25.34 -3.27
C SER A 271 -3.31 -26.45 -2.77
N PRO A 272 -4.63 -26.37 -3.06
CA PRO A 272 -5.59 -27.40 -2.66
C PRO A 272 -5.35 -28.77 -3.27
N SER A 273 -4.62 -28.87 -4.39
CA SER A 273 -4.27 -30.15 -5.00
C SER A 273 -3.23 -30.91 -4.18
N GLN A 274 -2.40 -30.19 -3.42
CA GLN A 274 -1.36 -30.78 -2.57
C GLN A 274 -1.93 -31.23 -1.22
N GLN A 275 -2.85 -30.44 -0.63
CA GLN A 275 -3.54 -30.78 0.60
C GLN A 275 -4.82 -29.93 0.80
N GLN A 276 -5.72 -30.40 1.66
CA GLN A 276 -6.90 -29.66 2.08
C GLN A 276 -6.54 -28.74 3.24
N PHE A 277 -7.10 -27.52 3.24
CA PHE A 277 -6.89 -26.54 4.30
C PHE A 277 -8.18 -26.38 5.13
N ALA A 278 -8.05 -26.46 6.45
CA ALA A 278 -9.17 -26.28 7.36
C ALA A 278 -9.54 -24.81 7.54
N ASP A 279 -8.54 -23.93 7.57
CA ASP A 279 -8.74 -22.49 7.71
C ASP A 279 -7.61 -21.68 7.01
N ILE A 280 -7.75 -20.35 7.02
CA ILE A 280 -6.80 -19.42 6.37
C ILE A 280 -5.43 -19.39 7.06
N ARG A 281 -5.33 -19.73 8.34
CA ARG A 281 -4.06 -19.74 9.09
C ARG A 281 -3.19 -20.90 8.60
N GLU A 282 -3.80 -22.06 8.39
CA GLU A 282 -3.10 -23.22 7.87
C GLU A 282 -2.47 -22.95 6.49
N ILE A 283 -3.16 -22.20 5.60
CA ILE A 283 -2.60 -21.76 4.32
C ILE A 283 -1.32 -20.98 4.54
N THR A 284 -1.37 -19.95 5.40
CA THR A 284 -0.25 -19.04 5.62
C THR A 284 0.92 -19.71 6.35
N GLU A 285 0.64 -20.60 7.32
CA GLU A 285 1.66 -21.33 8.08
C GLU A 285 2.44 -22.29 7.19
N LEU A 286 1.73 -23.08 6.39
CA LEU A 286 2.34 -24.06 5.49
C LEU A 286 3.10 -23.40 4.32
N ALA A 287 2.59 -22.28 3.80
CA ALA A 287 3.32 -21.51 2.79
C ALA A 287 4.61 -20.91 3.37
N ALA A 288 4.57 -20.42 4.61
CA ALA A 288 5.77 -19.93 5.29
C ALA A 288 6.77 -21.08 5.60
N GLU A 289 6.30 -22.29 5.87
CA GLU A 289 7.15 -23.46 6.01
C GLU A 289 7.79 -23.88 4.68
N ALA A 290 7.02 -23.94 3.61
CA ALA A 290 7.52 -24.23 2.26
C ALA A 290 8.58 -23.17 1.83
N ARG A 291 8.38 -21.90 2.14
CA ARG A 291 9.35 -20.84 1.88
C ARG A 291 10.65 -21.03 2.64
N ARG A 292 10.60 -21.47 3.91
CA ARG A 292 11.84 -21.76 4.69
C ARG A 292 12.66 -22.88 4.08
N GLN A 293 12.02 -23.86 3.44
CA GLN A 293 12.72 -24.94 2.72
C GLN A 293 13.36 -24.43 1.42
N ASP A 294 12.73 -23.44 0.76
CA ASP A 294 13.25 -22.82 -0.45
C ASP A 294 14.57 -22.04 -0.20
N THR A 295 14.71 -21.39 0.98
CA THR A 295 15.97 -20.71 1.38
C THR A 295 17.10 -21.69 1.71
N GLY A 296 16.78 -22.94 2.08
CA GLY A 296 17.78 -24.00 2.36
C GLY A 296 18.46 -24.58 1.13
N GLY A 297 18.00 -24.25 -0.08
CA GLY A 297 18.54 -24.74 -1.36
C GLY A 297 19.74 -23.94 -1.90
N THR A 298 20.14 -22.83 -1.28
CA THR A 298 21.39 -22.11 -1.64
C THR A 298 22.55 -22.67 -0.83
N THR A 299 22.92 -23.91 -1.15
CA THR A 299 24.06 -24.60 -0.56
C THR A 299 25.33 -24.17 -1.28
N ARG A 300 26.27 -23.55 -0.51
CA ARG A 300 27.74 -23.57 -0.56
C ARG A 300 28.43 -23.34 -1.91
#